data_9678ad1b2ecacfdfcbcd69f1daf21080
#
_entry.id   9678ad1b2ecacfdfcbcd69f1daf21080
#
_cell.length_a   1.000
_cell.length_b   1.000
_cell.length_c   1.000
_cell.angle_alpha   90.00
_cell.angle_beta   90.00
_cell.angle_gamma   90.00
#
_symmetry.space_group_name_H-M   'P 1'
#
loop_
_entity.id
_entity.type
_entity.pdbx_description
1 polymer ?
#
loop_
_entity_poly.entity_id
_entity_poly.type
_entity_poly.pdbx_seq_one_letter_code
_entity_poly.pdbx_strand_id
1 'polypeptide(L)'
;IIMMGKDFDNPFGLKLKNGNLKKMSSLLDSAIFPGNQGGPLEHVIAAKGIAFGEAIDSKFEKYIEQVIINANKLSNNLIDMGYTIVSGGTDNHLILIDLRNKNITGKEAERILGISNITVNKNMVPFDDQSPFVTSGIRIGTPAITTRGLNEQDMDFVAEKIDSSIKNFDNEKLLIDIGKKIQSYMIDRPLFSD
;
A
#
# COMPACT_ATOMS: atom_id res chain seq x y z
N ILE A 1 8.90 14.17 -5.44
CA ILE A 1 9.07 15.64 -5.61
C ILE A 1 9.76 16.18 -4.36
N ILE A 2 10.81 16.98 -4.54
CA ILE A 2 11.43 17.76 -3.46
C ILE A 2 11.07 19.22 -3.71
N MET A 3 10.43 19.85 -2.74
CA MET A 3 10.06 21.27 -2.82
C MET A 3 10.77 22.05 -1.72
N MET A 4 11.40 23.17 -2.09
CA MET A 4 12.04 24.09 -1.16
C MET A 4 11.31 25.43 -1.18
N GLY A 5 10.79 25.87 -0.02
CA GLY A 5 10.12 27.16 0.11
C GLY A 5 11.11 28.32 0.14
N LYS A 6 12.34 28.11 0.60
CA LYS A 6 13.42 29.10 0.68
C LYS A 6 14.76 28.40 0.52
N ASP A 7 15.63 28.94 -0.35
CA ASP A 7 16.99 28.45 -0.51
C ASP A 7 17.91 28.91 0.62
N PHE A 8 18.87 28.08 0.99
CA PHE A 8 19.81 28.34 2.08
C PHE A 8 21.18 27.73 1.79
N ASP A 9 22.19 28.15 2.53
CA ASP A 9 23.53 27.61 2.44
C ASP A 9 23.54 26.18 2.97
N ASN A 10 24.20 25.24 2.25
CA ASN A 10 24.20 23.84 2.64
C ASN A 10 24.84 23.61 4.02
N PRO A 11 24.27 22.77 4.87
CA PRO A 11 24.81 22.50 6.22
C PRO A 11 26.05 21.59 6.21
N PHE A 12 26.42 21.05 5.05
CA PHE A 12 27.52 20.10 4.90
C PHE A 12 28.88 20.79 4.68
N GLY A 13 28.93 22.12 4.64
CA GLY A 13 30.16 22.91 4.45
C GLY A 13 30.74 22.83 3.04
N LEU A 14 29.99 22.32 2.06
CA LEU A 14 30.43 22.23 0.67
C LEU A 14 30.56 23.60 0.02
N LYS A 15 31.71 23.87 -0.61
CA LYS A 15 32.06 25.20 -1.14
C LYS A 15 32.18 25.19 -2.67
N LEU A 16 31.91 26.31 -3.25
CA LEU A 16 32.27 26.66 -4.63
C LEU A 16 33.80 26.98 -4.70
N LYS A 17 34.35 27.05 -5.94
CA LYS A 17 35.74 27.37 -6.18
C LYS A 17 36.14 28.75 -5.62
N ASN A 18 35.21 29.66 -5.50
CA ASN A 18 35.42 31.02 -4.94
C ASN A 18 35.36 31.06 -3.38
N GLY A 19 35.22 29.94 -2.71
CA GLY A 19 35.17 29.79 -1.26
C GLY A 19 33.79 29.93 -0.62
N ASN A 20 32.77 30.40 -1.35
CA ASN A 20 31.41 30.53 -0.85
C ASN A 20 30.74 29.16 -0.68
N LEU A 21 29.82 29.03 0.29
CA LEU A 21 29.01 27.85 0.44
C LEU A 21 28.11 27.65 -0.77
N LYS A 22 27.98 26.38 -1.22
CA LYS A 22 26.99 26.03 -2.21
C LYS A 22 25.59 26.16 -1.60
N LYS A 23 24.65 26.63 -2.40
CA LYS A 23 23.24 26.60 -2.02
C LYS A 23 22.67 25.18 -1.99
N MET A 24 21.71 24.95 -1.11
CA MET A 24 21.09 23.63 -1.00
C MET A 24 20.37 23.22 -2.29
N SER A 25 19.72 24.15 -2.99
CA SER A 25 19.14 23.92 -4.31
C SER A 25 20.14 23.32 -5.29
N SER A 26 21.34 23.89 -5.38
CA SER A 26 22.38 23.39 -6.28
C SER A 26 22.86 21.97 -5.94
N LEU A 27 22.83 21.60 -4.66
CA LEU A 27 23.17 20.23 -4.25
C LEU A 27 22.06 19.25 -4.62
N LEU A 28 20.80 19.64 -4.43
CA LEU A 28 19.64 18.83 -4.81
C LEU A 28 19.58 18.62 -6.33
N ASP A 29 19.79 19.71 -7.10
CA ASP A 29 19.83 19.63 -8.57
C ASP A 29 20.94 18.69 -9.05
N SER A 30 22.14 18.81 -8.47
CA SER A 30 23.27 17.95 -8.81
C SER A 30 23.06 16.48 -8.41
N ALA A 31 22.35 16.24 -7.32
CA ALA A 31 22.01 14.89 -6.88
C ALA A 31 20.99 14.24 -7.82
N ILE A 32 20.11 15.01 -8.42
CA ILE A 32 19.16 14.52 -9.42
C ILE A 32 19.89 14.36 -10.75
N PHE A 33 20.48 15.44 -11.30
CA PHE A 33 21.19 15.41 -12.55
C PHE A 33 22.58 16.09 -12.40
N PRO A 34 23.67 15.35 -12.71
CA PRO A 34 23.70 14.00 -13.31
C PRO A 34 23.78 12.86 -12.27
N GLY A 35 23.54 13.13 -10.97
CA GLY A 35 23.77 12.15 -9.89
C GLY A 35 22.95 10.85 -10.01
N ASN A 36 21.66 10.96 -10.27
CA ASN A 36 20.74 9.82 -10.36
C ASN A 36 19.97 9.72 -11.68
N GLN A 37 19.80 10.84 -12.39
CA GLN A 37 19.01 10.93 -13.62
C GLN A 37 19.89 11.33 -14.82
N GLY A 38 19.44 11.00 -16.03
CA GLY A 38 19.98 11.45 -17.29
C GLY A 38 18.96 12.25 -18.09
N GLY A 39 18.80 11.93 -19.36
CA GLY A 39 17.75 12.52 -20.19
C GLY A 39 16.35 12.27 -19.63
N PRO A 40 15.42 13.22 -19.78
CA PRO A 40 14.08 13.10 -19.21
C PRO A 40 13.31 11.93 -19.84
N LEU A 41 12.61 11.17 -18.98
CA LEU A 41 11.72 10.10 -19.42
C LEU A 41 10.36 10.71 -19.79
N GLU A 42 10.22 11.24 -21.01
CA GLU A 42 9.06 12.02 -21.42
C GLU A 42 7.74 11.25 -21.35
N HIS A 43 7.76 9.94 -21.61
CA HIS A 43 6.59 9.08 -21.42
C HIS A 43 6.12 9.03 -19.97
N VAL A 44 7.03 9.04 -19.00
CA VAL A 44 6.69 9.11 -17.55
C VAL A 44 6.14 10.50 -17.22
N ILE A 45 6.71 11.55 -17.79
CA ILE A 45 6.23 12.94 -17.59
C ILE A 45 4.81 13.08 -18.13
N ALA A 46 4.55 12.57 -19.34
CA ALA A 46 3.21 12.56 -19.92
C ALA A 46 2.21 11.76 -19.07
N ALA A 47 2.60 10.57 -18.60
CA ALA A 47 1.77 9.76 -17.71
C ALA A 47 1.42 10.49 -16.40
N LYS A 48 2.37 11.22 -15.79
CA LYS A 48 2.10 12.07 -14.62
C LYS A 48 1.12 13.19 -14.94
N GLY A 49 1.24 13.82 -16.13
CA GLY A 49 0.31 14.87 -16.57
C GLY A 49 -1.12 14.35 -16.66
N ILE A 50 -1.31 13.16 -17.23
CA ILE A 50 -2.62 12.49 -17.30
C ILE A 50 -3.13 12.17 -15.89
N ALA A 51 -2.32 11.53 -15.06
CA ALA A 51 -2.73 11.17 -13.69
C ALA A 51 -3.11 12.39 -12.84
N PHE A 52 -2.43 13.51 -12.98
CA PHE A 52 -2.80 14.76 -12.29
C PHE A 52 -4.09 15.38 -12.85
N GLY A 53 -4.31 15.27 -14.17
CA GLY A 53 -5.57 15.66 -14.80
C GLY A 53 -6.76 14.85 -14.28
N GLU A 54 -6.60 13.53 -14.18
CA GLU A 54 -7.61 12.63 -13.60
C GLU A 54 -7.88 12.96 -12.12
N ALA A 55 -6.84 13.27 -11.35
CA ALA A 55 -6.97 13.59 -9.91
C ALA A 55 -7.73 14.89 -9.61
N ILE A 56 -7.93 15.76 -10.61
CA ILE A 56 -8.74 17.00 -10.49
C ILE A 56 -10.22 16.73 -10.80
N ASP A 57 -10.54 15.61 -11.46
CA ASP A 57 -11.91 15.25 -11.83
C ASP A 57 -12.72 14.82 -10.59
N SER A 58 -13.99 15.21 -10.54
CA SER A 58 -14.95 14.82 -9.49
C SER A 58 -15.17 13.30 -9.41
N LYS A 59 -14.86 12.56 -10.46
CA LYS A 59 -14.89 11.10 -10.45
C LYS A 59 -13.80 10.53 -9.54
N PHE A 60 -12.63 11.17 -9.50
CA PHE A 60 -11.54 10.76 -8.63
C PHE A 60 -11.88 11.00 -7.15
N GLU A 61 -12.56 12.10 -6.84
CA GLU A 61 -13.05 12.37 -5.48
C GLU A 61 -13.99 11.25 -5.00
N LYS A 62 -14.98 10.88 -5.79
CA LYS A 62 -15.90 9.76 -5.48
C LYS A 62 -15.17 8.42 -5.35
N TYR A 63 -14.17 8.18 -6.19
CA TYR A 63 -13.34 6.99 -6.11
C TYR A 63 -12.57 6.93 -4.78
N ILE A 64 -11.93 8.03 -4.37
CA ILE A 64 -11.18 8.08 -3.10
C ILE A 64 -12.10 7.96 -1.89
N GLU A 65 -13.29 8.56 -1.92
CA GLU A 65 -14.30 8.36 -0.88
C GLU A 65 -14.65 6.87 -0.74
N GLN A 66 -14.91 6.17 -1.86
CA GLN A 66 -15.20 4.74 -1.84
C GLN A 66 -14.02 3.91 -1.33
N VAL A 67 -12.78 4.29 -1.66
CA VAL A 67 -11.57 3.64 -1.13
C VAL A 67 -11.54 3.69 0.40
N ILE A 68 -11.84 4.86 0.98
CA ILE A 68 -11.86 5.06 2.43
C ILE A 68 -13.02 4.30 3.09
N ILE A 69 -14.21 4.35 2.50
CA ILE A 69 -15.38 3.60 2.97
C ILE A 69 -15.07 2.10 3.01
N ASN A 70 -14.51 1.56 1.93
CA ASN A 70 -14.09 0.16 1.86
C ASN A 70 -13.04 -0.18 2.93
N ALA A 71 -12.04 0.68 3.13
CA ALA A 71 -11.01 0.45 4.14
C ALA A 71 -11.58 0.42 5.56
N ASN A 72 -12.45 1.36 5.89
CA ASN A 72 -13.13 1.40 7.18
C ASN A 72 -14.00 0.17 7.41
N LYS A 73 -14.82 -0.23 6.43
CA LYS A 73 -15.67 -1.42 6.52
C LYS A 73 -14.84 -2.69 6.71
N LEU A 74 -13.79 -2.86 5.89
CA LEU A 74 -12.89 -4.01 5.99
C LEU A 74 -12.18 -4.05 7.34
N SER A 75 -11.70 -2.92 7.83
CA SER A 75 -11.06 -2.80 9.15
C SER A 75 -12.00 -3.21 10.27
N ASN A 76 -13.24 -2.72 10.28
CA ASN A 76 -14.24 -3.05 11.29
C ASN A 76 -14.59 -4.55 11.25
N ASN A 77 -14.80 -5.11 10.06
CA ASN A 77 -15.06 -6.54 9.91
C ASN A 77 -13.92 -7.40 10.50
N LEU A 78 -12.67 -7.01 10.27
CA LEU A 78 -11.52 -7.72 10.82
C LEU A 78 -11.43 -7.56 12.35
N ILE A 79 -11.76 -6.39 12.90
CA ILE A 79 -11.85 -6.17 14.36
C ILE A 79 -12.91 -7.11 14.97
N ASP A 80 -14.09 -7.20 14.36
CA ASP A 80 -15.18 -8.07 14.80
C ASP A 80 -14.80 -9.56 14.75
N MET A 81 -13.89 -9.94 13.83
CA MET A 81 -13.28 -11.28 13.75
C MET A 81 -12.10 -11.47 14.71
N GLY A 82 -11.82 -10.47 15.57
CA GLY A 82 -10.80 -10.53 16.62
C GLY A 82 -9.38 -10.28 16.13
N TYR A 83 -9.19 -9.53 15.02
CA TYR A 83 -7.89 -9.04 14.62
C TYR A 83 -7.53 -7.75 15.35
N THR A 84 -6.25 -7.56 15.62
CA THR A 84 -5.73 -6.32 16.17
C THR A 84 -5.33 -5.40 15.04
N ILE A 85 -6.09 -4.33 14.82
CA ILE A 85 -5.74 -3.28 13.86
C ILE A 85 -4.93 -2.22 14.58
N VAL A 86 -3.75 -1.91 14.07
CA VAL A 86 -2.91 -0.83 14.62
C VAL A 86 -3.69 0.48 14.55
N SER A 87 -3.64 1.27 15.63
CA SER A 87 -4.44 2.49 15.83
C SER A 87 -5.95 2.27 16.01
N GLY A 88 -6.42 1.01 16.12
CA GLY A 88 -7.83 0.69 16.33
C GLY A 88 -8.74 0.90 15.11
N GLY A 89 -8.15 1.10 13.92
CA GLY A 89 -8.90 1.33 12.68
C GLY A 89 -8.05 2.03 11.63
N THR A 90 -8.71 2.66 10.65
CA THR A 90 -8.05 3.45 9.62
C THR A 90 -8.89 4.65 9.19
N ASP A 91 -8.24 5.74 8.83
CA ASP A 91 -8.81 6.96 8.25
C ASP A 91 -8.33 7.19 6.80
N ASN A 92 -7.63 6.20 6.22
CA ASN A 92 -7.09 6.26 4.88
C ASN A 92 -7.28 4.92 4.14
N HIS A 93 -6.50 4.67 3.11
CA HIS A 93 -6.62 3.49 2.25
C HIS A 93 -5.90 2.24 2.77
N LEU A 94 -5.14 2.35 3.87
CA LEU A 94 -4.28 1.28 4.40
C LEU A 94 -4.80 0.77 5.74
N ILE A 95 -4.63 -0.52 5.97
CA ILE A 95 -4.89 -1.19 7.24
C ILE A 95 -3.63 -1.96 7.62
N LEU A 96 -3.09 -1.67 8.81
CA LEU A 96 -1.98 -2.41 9.39
C LEU A 96 -2.53 -3.37 10.44
N ILE A 97 -2.33 -4.66 10.23
CA ILE A 97 -2.85 -5.73 11.06
C ILE A 97 -1.71 -6.32 11.88
N ASP A 98 -1.83 -6.32 13.19
CA ASP A 98 -0.96 -7.03 14.11
C ASP A 98 -1.45 -8.47 14.27
N LEU A 99 -0.62 -9.44 13.89
CA LEU A 99 -0.98 -10.86 13.87
C LEU A 99 -0.49 -11.63 15.11
N ARG A 100 0.14 -10.95 16.08
CA ARG A 100 0.64 -11.62 17.31
C ARG A 100 -0.46 -12.36 18.05
N ASN A 101 -1.68 -11.82 18.08
CA ASN A 101 -2.84 -12.47 18.69
C ASN A 101 -3.42 -13.63 17.86
N LYS A 102 -2.97 -13.83 16.63
CA LYS A 102 -3.34 -14.96 15.77
C LYS A 102 -2.25 -16.04 15.71
N ASN A 103 -1.13 -15.85 16.43
CA ASN A 103 0.01 -16.77 16.49
C ASN A 103 0.60 -17.12 15.11
N ILE A 104 0.61 -16.17 14.18
CA ILE A 104 1.18 -16.30 12.84
C ILE A 104 2.08 -15.09 12.54
N THR A 105 3.18 -15.33 11.84
CA THR A 105 4.08 -14.25 11.42
C THR A 105 3.57 -13.54 10.17
N GLY A 106 4.02 -12.30 9.95
CA GLY A 106 3.70 -11.57 8.71
C GLY A 106 4.18 -12.30 7.47
N LYS A 107 5.37 -12.92 7.53
CA LYS A 107 5.92 -13.74 6.43
C LYS A 107 5.03 -14.93 6.08
N GLU A 108 4.55 -15.63 7.08
CA GLU A 108 3.67 -16.77 6.84
C GLU A 108 2.29 -16.33 6.35
N ALA A 109 1.72 -15.28 6.91
CA ALA A 109 0.47 -14.71 6.45
C ALA A 109 0.55 -14.23 4.99
N GLU A 110 1.64 -13.55 4.60
CA GLU A 110 1.89 -13.15 3.21
C GLU A 110 1.91 -14.37 2.27
N ARG A 111 2.57 -15.45 2.68
CA ARG A 111 2.65 -16.70 1.89
C ARG A 111 1.29 -17.36 1.69
N ILE A 112 0.54 -17.57 2.76
CA ILE A 112 -0.75 -18.30 2.69
C ILE A 112 -1.83 -17.48 1.99
N LEU A 113 -1.87 -16.17 2.23
CA LEU A 113 -2.78 -15.27 1.53
C LEU A 113 -2.46 -15.23 0.03
N GLY A 114 -1.18 -15.27 -0.35
CA GLY A 114 -0.76 -15.41 -1.75
C GLY A 114 -1.28 -16.70 -2.40
N ILE A 115 -1.24 -17.85 -1.70
CA ILE A 115 -1.85 -19.11 -2.18
C ILE A 115 -3.36 -18.95 -2.39
N SER A 116 -4.00 -18.17 -1.54
CA SER A 116 -5.44 -17.86 -1.64
C SER A 116 -5.76 -16.71 -2.63
N ASN A 117 -4.81 -16.30 -3.48
CA ASN A 117 -4.96 -15.18 -4.43
C ASN A 117 -5.29 -13.83 -3.77
N ILE A 118 -4.83 -13.61 -2.55
CA ILE A 118 -4.92 -12.34 -1.83
C ILE A 118 -3.50 -11.75 -1.71
N THR A 119 -3.24 -10.69 -2.46
CA THR A 119 -1.94 -10.02 -2.43
C THR A 119 -1.87 -9.05 -1.25
N VAL A 120 -0.93 -9.31 -0.36
CA VAL A 120 -0.61 -8.44 0.78
C VAL A 120 0.91 -8.32 0.88
N ASN A 121 1.40 -7.47 1.78
CA ASN A 121 2.81 -7.53 2.14
C ASN A 121 2.98 -7.63 3.66
N LYS A 122 3.96 -8.42 4.08
CA LYS A 122 4.39 -8.43 5.47
C LYS A 122 4.88 -7.05 5.89
N ASN A 123 4.58 -6.65 7.11
CA ASN A 123 4.93 -5.34 7.63
C ASN A 123 5.24 -5.41 9.12
N MET A 124 6.25 -4.68 9.55
CA MET A 124 6.52 -4.52 10.98
C MET A 124 5.36 -3.77 11.64
N VAL A 125 5.09 -4.12 12.88
CA VAL A 125 4.14 -3.42 13.74
C VAL A 125 4.90 -2.57 14.77
N PRO A 126 4.26 -1.60 15.43
CA PRO A 126 4.91 -0.86 16.51
C PRO A 126 5.44 -1.81 17.60
N PHE A 127 6.70 -1.58 18.01
CA PHE A 127 7.40 -2.42 18.99
C PHE A 127 7.45 -3.90 18.57
N ASP A 128 7.67 -4.14 17.29
CA ASP A 128 7.82 -5.49 16.74
C ASP A 128 9.10 -6.14 17.27
N ASP A 129 8.99 -7.34 17.82
CA ASP A 129 10.10 -8.15 18.32
C ASP A 129 10.68 -9.09 17.25
N GLN A 130 10.05 -9.16 16.09
CA GLN A 130 10.53 -9.93 14.95
C GLN A 130 11.48 -9.12 14.07
N SER A 131 12.31 -9.82 13.29
CA SER A 131 13.17 -9.18 12.30
C SER A 131 12.34 -8.60 11.13
N PRO A 132 12.86 -7.59 10.40
CA PRO A 132 12.20 -7.06 9.20
C PRO A 132 11.93 -8.11 8.09
N PHE A 133 12.62 -9.25 8.13
CA PHE A 133 12.43 -10.35 7.17
C PHE A 133 11.27 -11.29 7.54
N VAL A 134 10.82 -11.24 8.79
CA VAL A 134 9.75 -12.09 9.34
C VAL A 134 8.50 -11.25 9.61
N THR A 135 8.61 -10.21 10.42
CA THR A 135 7.57 -9.28 10.89
C THR A 135 6.43 -9.94 11.67
N SER A 136 5.72 -9.16 12.46
CA SER A 136 4.54 -9.63 13.20
C SER A 136 3.22 -9.17 12.59
N GLY A 137 3.24 -8.46 11.46
CA GLY A 137 2.04 -7.95 10.84
C GLY A 137 2.03 -8.03 9.32
N ILE A 138 0.89 -7.66 8.78
CA ILE A 138 0.67 -7.45 7.35
C ILE A 138 0.01 -6.11 7.12
N ARG A 139 0.26 -5.54 5.94
CA ARG A 139 -0.41 -4.35 5.45
C ARG A 139 -1.27 -4.69 4.25
N ILE A 140 -2.52 -4.25 4.31
CA ILE A 140 -3.49 -4.38 3.22
C ILE A 140 -4.03 -3.00 2.84
N GLY A 141 -4.60 -2.89 1.64
CA GLY A 141 -5.18 -1.65 1.17
C GLY A 141 -6.30 -1.90 0.17
N THR A 142 -7.17 -0.92 0.00
CA THR A 142 -8.41 -1.04 -0.78
C THR A 142 -8.39 -0.40 -2.17
N PRO A 143 -7.38 0.41 -2.60
CA PRO A 143 -7.44 1.05 -3.92
C PRO A 143 -7.64 0.06 -5.08
N ALA A 144 -6.86 -1.01 -5.15
CA ALA A 144 -6.91 -1.96 -6.26
C ALA A 144 -8.27 -2.66 -6.38
N ILE A 145 -8.86 -3.06 -5.26
CA ILE A 145 -10.19 -3.70 -5.26
C ILE A 145 -11.29 -2.70 -5.55
N THR A 146 -11.16 -1.43 -5.10
CA THR A 146 -12.11 -0.36 -5.45
C THR A 146 -12.05 -0.03 -6.94
N THR A 147 -10.85 0.03 -7.54
CA THR A 147 -10.68 0.18 -9.00
C THR A 147 -11.37 -0.95 -9.76
N ARG A 148 -11.41 -2.16 -9.20
CA ARG A 148 -12.11 -3.32 -9.75
C ARG A 148 -13.61 -3.32 -9.46
N GLY A 149 -14.16 -2.24 -8.91
CA GLY A 149 -15.59 -2.02 -8.69
C GLY A 149 -16.15 -2.64 -7.41
N LEU A 150 -15.29 -3.05 -6.45
CA LEU A 150 -15.78 -3.49 -5.14
C LEU A 150 -16.20 -2.30 -4.29
N ASN A 151 -17.26 -2.49 -3.54
CA ASN A 151 -17.81 -1.51 -2.59
C ASN A 151 -17.84 -2.08 -1.16
N GLU A 152 -18.41 -1.33 -0.22
CA GLU A 152 -18.45 -1.73 1.20
C GLU A 152 -19.19 -3.04 1.46
N GLN A 153 -20.15 -3.42 0.62
CA GLN A 153 -20.88 -4.68 0.75
C GLN A 153 -20.00 -5.89 0.41
N ASP A 154 -19.06 -5.71 -0.51
CA ASP A 154 -18.09 -6.74 -0.89
C ASP A 154 -17.04 -6.98 0.22
N MET A 155 -16.88 -6.04 1.16
CA MET A 155 -15.86 -6.14 2.22
C MET A 155 -16.15 -7.25 3.24
N ASP A 156 -17.40 -7.69 3.36
CA ASP A 156 -17.75 -8.86 4.18
C ASP A 156 -17.12 -10.12 3.57
N PHE A 157 -17.22 -10.30 2.25
CA PHE A 157 -16.59 -11.39 1.53
C PHE A 157 -15.05 -11.33 1.64
N VAL A 158 -14.47 -10.14 1.46
CA VAL A 158 -13.01 -9.96 1.53
C VAL A 158 -12.48 -10.32 2.92
N ALA A 159 -13.13 -9.83 3.98
CA ALA A 159 -12.75 -10.12 5.36
C ALA A 159 -12.88 -11.63 5.67
N GLU A 160 -13.98 -12.26 5.25
CA GLU A 160 -14.20 -13.71 5.43
C GLU A 160 -13.09 -14.53 4.75
N LYS A 161 -12.65 -14.16 3.54
CA LYS A 161 -11.61 -14.92 2.84
C LYS A 161 -10.23 -14.73 3.47
N ILE A 162 -9.93 -13.53 3.97
CA ILE A 162 -8.71 -13.28 4.75
C ILE A 162 -8.72 -14.14 6.02
N ASP A 163 -9.78 -14.09 6.80
CA ASP A 163 -9.91 -14.83 8.06
C ASP A 163 -9.88 -16.34 7.84
N SER A 164 -10.61 -16.85 6.82
CA SER A 164 -10.60 -18.27 6.48
C SER A 164 -9.21 -18.77 6.08
N SER A 165 -8.45 -17.97 5.33
CA SER A 165 -7.09 -18.33 4.93
C SER A 165 -6.15 -18.37 6.15
N ILE A 166 -6.22 -17.38 7.03
CA ILE A 166 -5.38 -17.31 8.23
C ILE A 166 -5.72 -18.44 9.22
N LYS A 167 -6.99 -18.74 9.42
CA LYS A 167 -7.42 -19.85 10.30
C LYS A 167 -7.02 -21.24 9.81
N ASN A 168 -6.81 -21.39 8.52
CA ASN A 168 -6.47 -22.68 7.89
C ASN A 168 -5.08 -22.66 7.25
N PHE A 169 -4.14 -21.98 7.87
CA PHE A 169 -2.79 -21.72 7.35
C PHE A 169 -1.99 -23.00 7.02
N ASP A 170 -2.31 -24.13 7.64
CA ASP A 170 -1.69 -25.44 7.48
C ASP A 170 -2.41 -26.34 6.43
N ASN A 171 -3.54 -25.90 5.89
CA ASN A 171 -4.33 -26.65 4.91
C ASN A 171 -4.23 -26.07 3.50
N GLU A 172 -3.14 -26.37 2.80
CA GLU A 172 -2.86 -25.83 1.47
C GLU A 172 -3.98 -26.11 0.45
N LYS A 173 -4.62 -27.31 0.51
CA LYS A 173 -5.74 -27.62 -0.37
C LYS A 173 -6.91 -26.66 -0.18
N LEU A 174 -7.24 -26.33 1.06
CA LEU A 174 -8.31 -25.38 1.36
C LEU A 174 -7.93 -23.96 0.94
N LEU A 175 -6.66 -23.55 1.11
CA LEU A 175 -6.17 -22.26 0.64
C LEU A 175 -6.32 -22.11 -0.88
N ILE A 176 -5.98 -23.15 -1.64
CA ILE A 176 -6.19 -23.18 -3.09
C ILE A 176 -7.68 -23.08 -3.45
N ASP A 177 -8.56 -23.77 -2.74
CA ASP A 177 -10.00 -23.71 -3.00
C ASP A 177 -10.60 -22.33 -2.63
N ILE A 178 -10.09 -21.67 -1.58
CA ILE A 178 -10.41 -20.27 -1.28
C ILE A 178 -9.97 -19.38 -2.45
N GLY A 179 -8.75 -19.58 -2.95
CA GLY A 179 -8.21 -18.84 -4.09
C GLY A 179 -9.06 -18.96 -5.35
N LYS A 180 -9.59 -20.17 -5.65
CA LYS A 180 -10.52 -20.39 -6.77
C LYS A 180 -11.84 -19.62 -6.59
N LYS A 181 -12.39 -19.57 -5.37
CA LYS A 181 -13.60 -18.79 -5.07
C LYS A 181 -13.36 -17.30 -5.27
N ILE A 182 -12.21 -16.78 -4.83
CA ILE A 182 -11.82 -15.38 -5.06
C ILE A 182 -11.66 -15.10 -6.55
N GLN A 183 -10.99 -15.99 -7.29
CA GLN A 183 -10.83 -15.86 -8.73
C GLN A 183 -12.19 -15.81 -9.46
N SER A 184 -13.12 -16.70 -9.12
CA SER A 184 -14.46 -16.70 -9.67
C SER A 184 -15.23 -15.42 -9.33
N TYR A 185 -15.08 -14.91 -8.12
CA TYR A 185 -15.73 -13.67 -7.68
C TYR A 185 -15.20 -12.45 -8.43
N MET A 186 -13.93 -12.49 -8.84
CA MET A 186 -13.23 -11.37 -9.47
C MET A 186 -13.14 -11.45 -10.99
N ILE A 187 -13.68 -12.52 -11.63
CA ILE A 187 -13.46 -12.81 -13.07
C ILE A 187 -14.02 -11.71 -13.97
N ASP A 188 -15.18 -11.15 -13.63
CA ASP A 188 -15.85 -10.09 -14.38
C ASP A 188 -15.49 -8.68 -13.89
N ARG A 189 -14.44 -8.56 -13.08
CA ARG A 189 -13.98 -7.32 -12.45
C ARG A 189 -12.50 -7.08 -12.77
N PRO A 190 -12.15 -6.77 -14.02
CA PRO A 190 -10.75 -6.54 -14.41
C PRO A 190 -10.20 -5.27 -13.75
N LEU A 191 -8.87 -5.20 -13.58
CA LEU A 191 -8.20 -4.00 -13.05
C LEU A 191 -8.21 -2.87 -14.07
N PHE A 192 -8.07 -3.22 -15.34
CA PHE A 192 -8.15 -2.32 -16.48
C PHE A 192 -9.19 -2.88 -17.44
N SER A 193 -10.25 -2.13 -17.66
CA SER A 193 -11.25 -2.37 -18.72
C SER A 193 -11.17 -1.21 -19.71
N ASP A 194 -11.06 -1.54 -20.99
CA ASP A 194 -11.16 -0.57 -22.07
C ASP A 194 -12.53 0.11 -22.10
#